data_ca183c6b1c4871f8790bb4e3a616356d
#
_entry.id   ca183c6b1c4871f8790bb4e3a616356d
#
_cell.length_a   1.000
_cell.length_b   1.000
_cell.length_c   1.000
_cell.angle_alpha   90.00
_cell.angle_beta   90.00
_cell.angle_gamma   90.00
#
_symmetry.space_group_name_H-M   'P 1'
#
loop_
_entity.id
_entity.type
_entity.pdbx_description
1 polymer ?
#
loop_
_entity_poly.entity_id
_entity_poly.type
_entity_poly.pdbx_seq_one_letter_code
_entity_poly.pdbx_strand_id
1 'polypeptide(L)'
;DQALPYAKSADAKKVMLSSLGNAANRYSFDLAAKYLDDKDVNYQAAAACKNIASKCKADIDYKKLTESLNKASAIYKAHGGADDGYAVDEIKKILAEVKPGEIYKLTDEEKKAGYEILFDGTNLDKWVGDKKGYQVINNEIVVSAQAGQVSLQSSWCSVLCTYS
;
A
#
# COMPACT_ATOMS: atom_id res chain seq x y z
N ASP A 1 12.08 -11.47 3.25
CA ASP A 1 12.15 -10.60 4.45
C ASP A 1 13.37 -10.88 5.35
N GLN A 2 13.83 -12.13 5.42
CA GLN A 2 14.93 -12.50 6.34
C GLN A 2 16.34 -12.16 5.80
N ALA A 3 16.52 -12.02 4.51
CA ALA A 3 17.83 -11.85 3.90
C ALA A 3 18.34 -10.39 3.90
N LEU A 4 17.48 -9.39 3.77
CA LEU A 4 17.88 -7.98 3.74
C LEU A 4 18.58 -7.48 5.02
N PRO A 5 18.15 -7.86 6.24
CA PRO A 5 18.89 -7.49 7.45
C PRO A 5 20.31 -8.07 7.53
N TYR A 6 20.59 -9.16 6.80
CA TYR A 6 21.91 -9.79 6.74
C TYR A 6 22.79 -9.25 5.60
N ALA A 7 22.24 -8.43 4.71
CA ALA A 7 23.03 -7.73 3.70
C ALA A 7 23.81 -6.59 4.33
N LYS A 8 25.04 -6.89 4.77
CA LYS A 8 25.91 -5.93 5.48
C LYS A 8 26.57 -4.92 4.55
N SER A 9 26.71 -5.20 3.26
CA SER A 9 27.32 -4.30 2.29
C SER A 9 26.26 -3.62 1.41
N ALA A 10 26.56 -2.40 0.93
CA ALA A 10 25.72 -1.68 -0.01
C ALA A 10 25.48 -2.50 -1.30
N ASP A 11 26.49 -3.21 -1.80
CA ASP A 11 26.34 -4.01 -3.02
C ASP A 11 25.41 -5.20 -2.83
N ALA A 12 25.46 -5.88 -1.67
CA ALA A 12 24.52 -6.94 -1.35
C ALA A 12 23.07 -6.40 -1.27
N LYS A 13 22.87 -5.23 -0.64
CA LYS A 13 21.56 -4.56 -0.60
C LYS A 13 21.06 -4.20 -2.00
N LYS A 14 21.92 -3.68 -2.89
CA LYS A 14 21.57 -3.35 -4.29
C LYS A 14 21.07 -4.56 -5.05
N VAL A 15 21.78 -5.68 -4.97
CA VAL A 15 21.37 -6.94 -5.62
C VAL A 15 20.04 -7.42 -5.10
N MET A 16 19.82 -7.36 -3.79
CA MET A 16 18.56 -7.79 -3.17
C MET A 16 17.39 -6.87 -3.55
N LEU A 17 17.60 -5.55 -3.56
CA LEU A 17 16.58 -4.59 -4.00
C LEU A 17 16.22 -4.79 -5.48
N SER A 18 17.20 -5.05 -6.34
CA SER A 18 16.97 -5.38 -7.75
C SER A 18 16.14 -6.67 -7.90
N SER A 19 16.42 -7.68 -7.07
CA SER A 19 15.64 -8.92 -7.06
C SER A 19 14.22 -8.70 -6.55
N LEU A 20 14.01 -7.85 -5.54
CA LEU A 20 12.69 -7.47 -5.04
C LEU A 20 11.83 -6.78 -6.11
N GLY A 21 12.44 -5.99 -6.99
CA GLY A 21 11.74 -5.33 -8.10
C GLY A 21 11.05 -6.28 -9.07
N ASN A 22 11.38 -7.58 -9.04
CA ASN A 22 10.71 -8.62 -9.83
C ASN A 22 9.46 -9.19 -9.14
N ALA A 23 9.32 -8.99 -7.84
CA ALA A 23 8.15 -9.45 -7.08
C ALA A 23 6.92 -8.57 -7.36
N ALA A 24 5.75 -9.19 -7.45
CA ALA A 24 4.48 -8.49 -7.68
C ALA A 24 3.61 -8.63 -6.43
N ASN A 25 4.05 -8.04 -5.32
CA ASN A 25 3.29 -8.03 -4.08
C ASN A 25 3.64 -6.82 -3.20
N ARG A 26 2.66 -6.39 -2.37
CA ARG A 26 2.77 -5.24 -1.48
C ARG A 26 3.90 -5.35 -0.45
N TYR A 27 4.19 -6.56 0.04
CA TYR A 27 5.22 -6.73 1.08
C TYR A 27 6.62 -6.42 0.53
N SER A 28 6.87 -6.79 -0.72
CA SER A 28 8.11 -6.44 -1.42
C SER A 28 8.20 -4.93 -1.68
N PHE A 29 7.06 -4.28 -2.00
CA PHE A 29 6.99 -2.83 -2.10
C PHE A 29 7.32 -2.15 -0.76
N ASP A 30 6.69 -2.59 0.32
CA ASP A 30 6.89 -2.06 1.67
C ASP A 30 8.35 -2.19 2.11
N LEU A 31 8.98 -3.29 1.74
CA LEU A 31 10.38 -3.54 2.05
C LEU A 31 11.31 -2.63 1.24
N ALA A 32 11.08 -2.49 -0.06
CA ALA A 32 11.86 -1.60 -0.92
C ALA A 32 11.73 -0.13 -0.49
N ALA A 33 10.51 0.31 -0.12
CA ALA A 33 10.23 1.67 0.30
C ALA A 33 11.03 2.11 1.54
N LYS A 34 11.40 1.19 2.44
CA LYS A 34 12.24 1.48 3.62
C LYS A 34 13.64 1.97 3.25
N TYR A 35 14.11 1.66 2.06
CA TYR A 35 15.45 2.01 1.60
C TYR A 35 15.50 3.25 0.69
N LEU A 36 14.38 3.93 0.47
CA LEU A 36 14.33 5.16 -0.33
C LEU A 36 15.13 6.32 0.30
N ASP A 37 15.29 6.31 1.62
CA ASP A 37 16.05 7.32 2.35
C ASP A 37 17.53 6.92 2.60
N ASP A 38 17.94 5.69 2.24
CA ASP A 38 19.32 5.19 2.35
C ASP A 38 20.11 5.59 1.09
N LYS A 39 20.97 6.61 1.20
CA LYS A 39 21.71 7.21 0.08
C LYS A 39 22.57 6.23 -0.71
N ASP A 40 23.00 5.13 -0.09
CA ASP A 40 23.89 4.15 -0.73
C ASP A 40 23.14 3.23 -1.70
N VAL A 41 21.81 3.10 -1.52
CA VAL A 41 20.97 2.15 -2.25
C VAL A 41 19.61 2.71 -2.71
N ASN A 42 19.34 4.00 -2.48
CA ASN A 42 18.05 4.62 -2.77
C ASN A 42 17.66 4.55 -4.24
N TYR A 43 18.62 4.58 -5.16
CA TYR A 43 18.35 4.44 -6.58
C TYR A 43 17.78 3.06 -6.91
N GLN A 44 18.36 1.98 -6.37
CA GLN A 44 17.86 0.62 -6.52
C GLN A 44 16.51 0.43 -5.81
N ALA A 45 16.33 1.09 -4.66
CA ALA A 45 15.05 1.10 -3.96
C ALA A 45 13.96 1.80 -4.79
N ALA A 46 14.27 2.93 -5.43
CA ALA A 46 13.37 3.63 -6.33
C ALA A 46 12.98 2.76 -7.53
N ALA A 47 13.95 2.07 -8.14
CA ALA A 47 13.71 1.14 -9.23
C ALA A 47 12.82 -0.04 -8.79
N ALA A 48 13.08 -0.62 -7.63
CA ALA A 48 12.26 -1.69 -7.08
C ALA A 48 10.82 -1.22 -6.83
N CYS A 49 10.62 -0.08 -6.16
CA CYS A 49 9.30 0.48 -5.89
C CYS A 49 8.51 0.73 -7.19
N LYS A 50 9.12 1.34 -8.20
CA LYS A 50 8.50 1.58 -9.50
C LYS A 50 8.08 0.27 -10.18
N ASN A 51 8.98 -0.71 -10.24
CA ASN A 51 8.74 -1.98 -10.91
C ASN A 51 7.66 -2.82 -10.20
N ILE A 52 7.63 -2.81 -8.87
CA ILE A 52 6.58 -3.50 -8.10
C ILE A 52 5.24 -2.80 -8.29
N ALA A 53 5.21 -1.46 -8.16
CA ALA A 53 4.00 -0.69 -8.32
C ALA A 53 3.37 -0.85 -9.70
N SER A 54 4.15 -0.96 -10.77
CA SER A 54 3.63 -1.20 -12.12
C SER A 54 2.84 -2.51 -12.25
N LYS A 55 3.11 -3.49 -11.35
CA LYS A 55 2.49 -4.83 -11.39
C LYS A 55 1.34 -5.00 -10.41
N CYS A 56 1.38 -4.35 -9.24
CA CYS A 56 0.42 -4.59 -8.15
C CYS A 56 0.01 -3.32 -7.41
N LYS A 57 -0.08 -2.17 -8.09
CA LYS A 57 -0.46 -0.88 -7.49
C LYS A 57 -1.79 -0.91 -6.73
N ALA A 58 -2.75 -1.73 -7.17
CA ALA A 58 -4.06 -1.85 -6.52
C ALA A 58 -3.98 -2.46 -5.10
N ASP A 59 -2.98 -3.32 -4.85
CA ASP A 59 -2.80 -4.01 -3.57
C ASP A 59 -2.00 -3.18 -2.55
N ILE A 60 -1.48 -2.01 -2.95
CA ILE A 60 -0.65 -1.15 -2.12
C ILE A 60 -1.50 0.01 -1.63
N ASP A 61 -1.40 0.33 -0.33
CA ASP A 61 -2.08 1.49 0.24
C ASP A 61 -1.79 2.77 -0.55
N TYR A 62 -2.84 3.50 -0.93
CA TYR A 62 -2.75 4.68 -1.81
C TYR A 62 -1.79 5.74 -1.29
N LYS A 63 -1.86 6.07 0.01
CA LYS A 63 -1.01 7.10 0.61
C LYS A 63 0.45 6.67 0.55
N LYS A 64 0.73 5.43 0.96
CA LYS A 64 2.07 4.87 0.95
C LYS A 64 2.65 4.75 -0.46
N LEU A 65 1.83 4.27 -1.41
CA LEU A 65 2.19 4.20 -2.82
C LEU A 65 2.58 5.58 -3.37
N THR A 66 1.72 6.57 -3.14
CA THR A 66 1.92 7.93 -3.64
C THR A 66 3.16 8.59 -3.02
N GLU A 67 3.34 8.49 -1.71
CA GLU A 67 4.51 9.04 -1.02
C GLU A 67 5.81 8.38 -1.50
N SER A 68 5.83 7.04 -1.60
CA SER A 68 7.03 6.31 -2.02
C SER A 68 7.39 6.56 -3.48
N LEU A 69 6.40 6.60 -4.38
CA LEU A 69 6.64 6.88 -5.80
C LEU A 69 7.06 8.34 -6.05
N ASN A 70 6.55 9.30 -5.28
CA ASN A 70 7.02 10.68 -5.35
C ASN A 70 8.49 10.80 -4.89
N LYS A 71 8.88 10.11 -3.81
CA LYS A 71 10.29 10.00 -3.40
C LYS A 71 11.14 9.35 -4.50
N ALA A 72 10.69 8.24 -5.08
CA ALA A 72 11.39 7.57 -6.17
C ALA A 72 11.57 8.50 -7.39
N SER A 73 10.55 9.27 -7.76
CA SER A 73 10.64 10.27 -8.82
C SER A 73 11.69 11.36 -8.53
N ALA A 74 11.75 11.81 -7.27
CA ALA A 74 12.76 12.80 -6.86
C ALA A 74 14.18 12.22 -6.91
N ILE A 75 14.37 10.94 -6.53
CA ILE A 75 15.66 10.25 -6.62
C ILE A 75 16.13 10.17 -8.08
N TYR A 76 15.27 9.74 -9.00
CA TYR A 76 15.60 9.71 -10.43
C TYR A 76 15.98 11.07 -10.99
N LYS A 77 15.20 12.11 -10.65
CA LYS A 77 15.50 13.49 -11.08
C LYS A 77 16.85 14.00 -10.56
N ALA A 78 17.19 13.63 -9.31
CA ALA A 78 18.46 14.04 -8.70
C ALA A 78 19.65 13.24 -9.27
N HIS A 79 19.45 12.00 -9.68
CA HIS A 79 20.49 11.17 -10.29
C HIS A 79 20.83 11.65 -11.71
N GLY A 80 19.82 11.99 -12.53
CA GLY A 80 20.01 12.64 -13.83
C GLY A 80 20.62 11.74 -14.90
N GLY A 81 20.41 10.42 -14.79
CA GLY A 81 20.82 9.46 -15.81
C GLY A 81 20.01 9.59 -17.11
N ALA A 82 20.56 9.11 -18.22
CA ALA A 82 19.93 9.25 -19.54
C ALA A 82 18.52 8.63 -19.61
N ASP A 83 18.29 7.52 -18.89
CA ASP A 83 17.02 6.80 -18.86
C ASP A 83 16.10 7.19 -17.69
N ASP A 84 16.54 8.06 -16.79
CA ASP A 84 15.79 8.43 -15.59
C ASP A 84 14.50 9.20 -15.93
N GLY A 85 14.48 9.92 -17.04
CA GLY A 85 13.29 10.59 -17.56
C GLY A 85 12.15 9.62 -17.85
N TYR A 86 12.45 8.47 -18.45
CA TYR A 86 11.45 7.43 -18.69
C TYR A 86 10.89 6.85 -17.39
N ALA A 87 11.75 6.62 -16.40
CA ALA A 87 11.33 6.14 -15.08
C ALA A 87 10.40 7.13 -14.38
N VAL A 88 10.69 8.43 -14.47
CA VAL A 88 9.82 9.49 -13.93
C VAL A 88 8.45 9.50 -14.64
N ASP A 89 8.42 9.34 -15.95
CA ASP A 89 7.16 9.33 -16.72
C ASP A 89 6.34 8.07 -16.47
N GLU A 90 6.97 6.90 -16.28
CA GLU A 90 6.28 5.69 -15.82
C GLU A 90 5.65 5.90 -14.44
N ILE A 91 6.38 6.49 -13.49
CA ILE A 91 5.84 6.82 -12.16
C ILE A 91 4.62 7.73 -12.28
N LYS A 92 4.67 8.78 -13.12
CA LYS A 92 3.52 9.67 -13.35
C LYS A 92 2.31 8.91 -13.88
N LYS A 93 2.50 7.97 -14.83
CA LYS A 93 1.42 7.13 -15.34
C LYS A 93 0.81 6.27 -14.25
N ILE A 94 1.63 5.59 -13.43
CA ILE A 94 1.16 4.80 -12.30
C ILE A 94 0.32 5.66 -11.34
N LEU A 95 0.83 6.84 -10.96
CA LEU A 95 0.14 7.76 -10.06
C LEU A 95 -1.17 8.33 -10.63
N ALA A 96 -1.26 8.48 -11.94
CA ALA A 96 -2.50 8.95 -12.61
C ALA A 96 -3.61 7.88 -12.62
N GLU A 97 -3.24 6.61 -12.55
CA GLU A 97 -4.17 5.48 -12.58
C GLU A 97 -4.69 5.07 -11.19
N VAL A 98 -4.01 5.49 -10.12
CA VAL A 98 -4.42 5.17 -8.75
C VAL A 98 -5.31 6.27 -8.18
N LYS A 99 -6.31 5.87 -7.41
CA LYS A 99 -7.20 6.79 -6.68
C LYS A 99 -7.29 6.33 -5.23
N PRO A 100 -7.50 7.26 -4.29
CA PRO A 100 -7.87 6.85 -2.92
C PRO A 100 -9.17 6.07 -2.98
N GLY A 101 -9.29 5.03 -2.16
CA GLY A 101 -10.54 4.28 -2.02
C GLY A 101 -11.69 5.23 -1.63
N GLU A 102 -12.87 4.97 -2.14
CA GLU A 102 -14.05 5.77 -1.79
C GLU A 102 -14.51 5.43 -0.36
N ILE A 103 -14.81 6.46 0.42
CA ILE A 103 -15.39 6.32 1.74
C ILE A 103 -16.90 6.53 1.61
N TYR A 104 -17.69 5.50 1.93
CA TYR A 104 -19.14 5.63 1.98
C TYR A 104 -19.55 6.62 3.06
N LYS A 105 -20.50 7.52 2.72
CA LYS A 105 -21.10 8.48 3.66
C LYS A 105 -22.59 8.25 3.70
N LEU A 106 -23.14 8.13 4.91
CA LEU A 106 -24.58 8.02 5.09
C LEU A 106 -25.30 9.24 4.52
N THR A 107 -26.37 9.00 3.77
CA THR A 107 -27.31 10.01 3.36
C THR A 107 -28.09 10.54 4.57
N ASP A 108 -28.78 11.65 4.41
CA ASP A 108 -29.58 12.22 5.51
C ASP A 108 -30.81 11.35 5.84
N GLU A 109 -31.36 10.64 4.86
CA GLU A 109 -32.43 9.65 5.05
C GLU A 109 -31.94 8.46 5.88
N GLU A 110 -30.76 7.92 5.56
CA GLU A 110 -30.16 6.80 6.31
C GLU A 110 -29.83 7.19 7.75
N LYS A 111 -29.29 8.39 7.97
CA LYS A 111 -29.04 8.91 9.34
C LYS A 111 -30.36 9.04 10.13
N LYS A 112 -31.43 9.56 9.50
CA LYS A 112 -32.77 9.68 10.14
C LYS A 112 -33.37 8.29 10.40
N ALA A 113 -33.10 7.31 9.57
CA ALA A 113 -33.55 5.92 9.75
C ALA A 113 -32.73 5.15 10.81
N GLY A 114 -31.69 5.78 11.39
CA GLY A 114 -30.87 5.19 12.45
C GLY A 114 -29.75 4.28 11.97
N TYR A 115 -29.38 4.35 10.68
CA TYR A 115 -28.22 3.59 10.18
C TYR A 115 -26.91 4.14 10.74
N GLU A 116 -25.98 3.26 11.02
CA GLU A 116 -24.64 3.58 11.48
C GLU A 116 -23.58 2.98 10.55
N ILE A 117 -22.50 3.73 10.27
CA ILE A 117 -21.36 3.24 9.54
C ILE A 117 -20.55 2.30 10.46
N LEU A 118 -20.49 1.04 10.11
CA LEU A 118 -19.74 0.00 10.84
C LEU A 118 -18.27 -0.05 10.44
N PHE A 119 -17.96 0.37 9.22
CA PHE A 119 -16.60 0.50 8.69
C PHE A 119 -16.49 1.79 7.88
N ASP A 120 -15.69 2.72 8.34
CA ASP A 120 -15.48 4.04 7.74
C ASP A 120 -14.28 4.12 6.79
N GLY A 121 -13.68 2.98 6.47
CA GLY A 121 -12.50 2.91 5.62
C GLY A 121 -11.18 3.20 6.35
N THR A 122 -11.18 3.54 7.63
CA THR A 122 -9.96 3.96 8.35
C THR A 122 -9.39 2.90 9.27
N ASN A 123 -10.23 2.23 10.05
CA ASN A 123 -9.79 1.24 11.04
C ASN A 123 -10.88 0.21 11.35
N LEU A 124 -10.52 -0.78 12.16
CA LEU A 124 -11.40 -1.84 12.64
C LEU A 124 -11.72 -1.69 14.15
N ASP A 125 -11.75 -0.46 14.69
CA ASP A 125 -11.89 -0.25 16.13
C ASP A 125 -13.26 -0.70 16.65
N LYS A 126 -14.30 -0.55 15.85
CA LYS A 126 -15.66 -1.02 16.16
C LYS A 126 -15.82 -2.55 16.06
N TRP A 127 -14.80 -3.26 15.58
CA TRP A 127 -14.83 -4.71 15.41
C TRP A 127 -14.17 -5.39 16.61
N VAL A 128 -14.73 -6.50 17.08
CA VAL A 128 -14.19 -7.31 18.18
C VAL A 128 -13.75 -8.67 17.68
N GLY A 129 -12.82 -9.30 18.40
CA GLY A 129 -12.25 -10.60 18.05
C GLY A 129 -10.79 -10.51 17.63
N ASP A 130 -10.28 -11.59 17.05
CA ASP A 130 -8.89 -11.66 16.58
C ASP A 130 -8.74 -10.92 15.23
N LYS A 131 -8.25 -9.69 15.30
CA LYS A 131 -8.01 -8.85 14.11
C LYS A 131 -6.72 -9.22 13.35
N LYS A 132 -6.00 -10.25 13.80
CA LYS A 132 -4.80 -10.72 13.15
C LYS A 132 -5.11 -11.19 11.74
N GLY A 133 -4.39 -10.65 10.76
CA GLY A 133 -4.63 -10.96 9.35
C GLY A 133 -5.66 -10.06 8.65
N TYR A 134 -6.30 -9.15 9.36
CA TYR A 134 -7.14 -8.11 8.77
C TYR A 134 -6.34 -6.80 8.68
N GLN A 135 -6.39 -6.17 7.53
CA GLN A 135 -5.73 -4.88 7.29
C GLN A 135 -6.68 -3.95 6.54
N VAL A 136 -6.61 -2.68 6.84
CA VAL A 136 -7.32 -1.67 6.05
C VAL A 136 -6.35 -1.12 5.02
N ILE A 137 -6.69 -1.26 3.73
CA ILE A 137 -5.90 -0.79 2.59
C ILE A 137 -6.85 -0.14 1.61
N ASN A 138 -6.57 1.09 1.21
CA ASN A 138 -7.40 1.86 0.27
C ASN A 138 -8.88 1.93 0.68
N ASN A 139 -9.15 2.07 2.00
CA ASN A 139 -10.48 2.06 2.61
C ASN A 139 -11.25 0.73 2.48
N GLU A 140 -10.55 -0.36 2.19
CA GLU A 140 -11.11 -1.72 2.11
C GLU A 140 -10.52 -2.61 3.20
N ILE A 141 -11.30 -3.59 3.66
CA ILE A 141 -10.83 -4.62 4.58
C ILE A 141 -10.18 -5.73 3.77
N VAL A 142 -8.86 -5.85 3.85
CA VAL A 142 -8.10 -6.92 3.21
C VAL A 142 -7.85 -8.05 4.20
N VAL A 143 -8.23 -9.25 3.83
CA VAL A 143 -8.15 -10.44 4.68
C VAL A 143 -7.04 -11.37 4.19
N SER A 144 -6.12 -11.77 5.09
CA SER A 144 -5.12 -12.79 4.78
C SER A 144 -5.65 -14.21 5.07
N ALA A 145 -5.03 -15.22 4.46
CA ALA A 145 -5.38 -16.62 4.69
C ALA A 145 -5.24 -17.09 6.17
N GLN A 146 -4.58 -16.29 7.00
CA GLN A 146 -4.36 -16.55 8.44
C GLN A 146 -5.25 -15.67 9.33
N ALA A 147 -6.29 -15.04 8.76
CA ALA A 147 -7.16 -14.16 9.52
C ALA A 147 -7.95 -14.95 10.55
N GLY A 148 -8.01 -14.41 11.76
CA GLY A 148 -8.88 -14.91 12.82
C GLY A 148 -10.35 -14.57 12.55
N GLN A 149 -11.22 -14.94 13.47
CA GLN A 149 -12.63 -14.57 13.39
C GLN A 149 -12.88 -13.22 14.05
N VAL A 150 -13.51 -12.30 13.34
CA VAL A 150 -13.95 -11.02 13.86
C VAL A 150 -15.47 -10.87 13.76
N SER A 151 -16.04 -10.11 14.67
CA SER A 151 -17.45 -9.72 14.65
C SER A 151 -17.61 -8.25 15.00
N LEU A 152 -18.75 -7.67 14.67
CA LEU A 152 -19.08 -6.32 15.08
C LEU A 152 -19.56 -6.28 16.52
N GLN A 153 -19.09 -5.29 17.27
CA GLN A 153 -19.60 -5.00 18.60
C GLN A 153 -20.86 -4.12 18.47
N SER A 154 -21.97 -4.70 18.01
CA SER A 154 -23.24 -3.99 17.99
C SER A 154 -24.35 -4.84 18.61
N SER A 155 -25.15 -4.24 19.45
CA SER A 155 -26.33 -4.86 20.05
C SER A 155 -27.54 -4.91 19.11
N TRP A 156 -27.49 -4.30 17.92
CA TRP A 156 -28.56 -4.29 16.92
C TRP A 156 -27.95 -4.26 15.52
N CYS A 157 -28.15 -5.29 14.74
CA CYS A 157 -27.58 -5.41 13.42
C CYS A 157 -28.69 -5.33 12.35
N SER A 158 -28.68 -4.24 11.58
CA SER A 158 -29.19 -4.27 10.20
C SER A 158 -28.00 -4.01 9.29
N VAL A 159 -27.42 -5.08 8.74
CA VAL A 159 -26.24 -5.02 7.88
C VAL A 159 -26.69 -4.83 6.45
N LEU A 160 -26.34 -3.70 5.87
CA LEU A 160 -26.25 -3.57 4.40
C LEU A 160 -24.78 -3.71 4.03
N CYS A 161 -24.33 -4.94 3.72
CA CYS A 161 -23.12 -5.17 2.94
C CYS A 161 -23.51 -5.11 1.47
N THR A 162 -23.20 -4.01 0.80
CA THR A 162 -23.25 -3.97 -0.66
C THR A 162 -21.95 -4.56 -1.17
N TYR A 163 -22.01 -5.78 -1.71
CA TYR A 163 -20.98 -6.33 -2.58
C TYR A 163 -21.12 -5.69 -3.97
N SER A 164 -20.03 -5.09 -4.44
CA SER A 164 -19.82 -4.80 -5.87
C SER A 164 -18.88 -5.82 -6.44
#